data_6f18625a4e5943f9b40c10fbc0035483
#
_entry.id   6f18625a4e5943f9b40c10fbc0035483
#
_cell.length_a   1.000
_cell.length_b   1.000
_cell.length_c   1.000
_cell.angle_alpha   90.00
_cell.angle_beta   90.00
_cell.angle_gamma   90.00
#
_symmetry.space_group_name_H-M   'P 1'
#
loop_
_entity.id
_entity.type
_entity.pdbx_description
1 polymer ?
#
loop_
_entity_poly.entity_id
_entity_poly.type
_entity_poly.pdbx_seq_one_letter_code
_entity_poly.pdbx_strand_id
1 'polypeptide(L)'
;MIRHGKTSTGRQRWRCKPCQITTLNDIDSTATHLDEFVAWLLGQRRQVDVPGGGRSFRRRCEPLWQLWPFSPIIDEVHDVIFVDGIHLGPGAVVRIAQTPDHVLGWYAARSENSRAWEALMSRIAPPALVVTDGGSGFAKACKNIWPTTRVQRCTFHAYCRIRQATTTRPKLEASQHLYALGQQLLHVEGREDAQEWIGAYQGWCARWEGFLEEKTRRPDGGWEYTHERLVRARNSLNKLIRQGLLFTYLDLTWTRQMPATTN
;
A
#
# COMPACT_ATOMS: atom_id res chain seq x y z
N MET A 1 21.34 -10.84 49.52
CA MET A 1 19.99 -11.43 49.36
C MET A 1 19.97 -12.80 50.06
N ILE A 2 18.95 -13.09 50.87
CA ILE A 2 18.73 -14.41 51.50
C ILE A 2 17.39 -14.98 51.03
N ARG A 3 17.25 -16.31 51.04
CA ARG A 3 15.96 -16.95 50.75
C ARG A 3 14.93 -16.56 51.83
N HIS A 4 13.73 -16.17 51.38
CA HIS A 4 12.69 -15.68 52.29
C HIS A 4 11.31 -16.24 51.91
N GLY A 5 11.13 -17.53 52.15
CA GLY A 5 9.86 -18.19 51.81
C GLY A 5 9.53 -18.29 50.35
N LYS A 6 8.30 -18.69 50.04
CA LYS A 6 7.77 -18.83 48.68
C LYS A 6 6.47 -18.03 48.52
N THR A 7 6.09 -17.72 47.30
CA THR A 7 4.77 -17.18 46.99
C THR A 7 3.69 -18.27 47.05
N SER A 8 2.43 -17.89 46.99
CA SER A 8 1.30 -18.83 46.86
C SER A 8 1.41 -19.72 45.62
N THR A 9 2.13 -19.24 44.58
CA THR A 9 2.42 -19.99 43.35
C THR A 9 3.71 -20.80 43.39
N GLY A 10 4.35 -20.93 44.59
CA GLY A 10 5.57 -21.74 44.79
C GLY A 10 6.89 -21.05 44.42
N ARG A 11 6.88 -19.80 43.93
CA ARG A 11 8.10 -19.06 43.53
C ARG A 11 8.91 -18.65 44.74
N GLN A 12 10.26 -18.81 44.70
CA GLN A 12 11.16 -18.41 45.74
C GLN A 12 11.21 -16.88 45.91
N ARG A 13 10.99 -16.39 47.14
CA ARG A 13 11.24 -15.00 47.53
C ARG A 13 12.66 -14.82 48.00
N TRP A 14 13.20 -13.64 47.74
CA TRP A 14 14.52 -13.23 48.24
C TRP A 14 14.38 -11.95 49.01
N ARG A 15 15.07 -11.82 50.13
CA ARG A 15 15.05 -10.64 51.01
C ARG A 15 16.44 -10.01 51.09
N CYS A 16 16.51 -8.69 50.94
CA CYS A 16 17.72 -7.94 51.18
C CYS A 16 17.94 -7.78 52.70
N LYS A 17 19.10 -8.21 53.23
CA LYS A 17 19.39 -8.06 54.67
C LYS A 17 19.43 -6.60 55.12
N PRO A 18 20.14 -5.66 54.43
CA PRO A 18 20.22 -4.27 54.85
C PRO A 18 18.88 -3.52 54.78
N CYS A 19 18.21 -3.55 53.65
CA CYS A 19 17.00 -2.73 53.41
C CYS A 19 15.69 -3.47 53.65
N GLN A 20 15.72 -4.77 53.97
CA GLN A 20 14.57 -5.63 54.27
C GLN A 20 13.56 -5.78 53.10
N ILE A 21 13.83 -5.23 51.94
CA ILE A 21 12.98 -5.36 50.76
C ILE A 21 12.96 -6.81 50.28
N THR A 22 11.76 -7.31 49.98
CA THR A 22 11.57 -8.64 49.42
C THR A 22 11.34 -8.54 47.92
N THR A 23 12.02 -9.38 47.17
CA THR A 23 11.89 -9.46 45.69
C THR A 23 11.71 -10.91 45.23
N LEU A 24 11.28 -11.08 44.01
CA LEU A 24 11.22 -12.35 43.29
C LEU A 24 12.25 -12.32 42.17
N ASN A 25 12.79 -13.46 41.80
CA ASN A 25 13.50 -13.56 40.55
C ASN A 25 12.48 -13.37 39.42
N ASP A 26 12.68 -12.37 38.61
CA ASP A 26 11.92 -12.24 37.38
C ASP A 26 12.29 -13.39 36.42
N ILE A 27 11.27 -14.07 35.95
CA ILE A 27 11.45 -15.03 34.85
C ILE A 27 11.42 -14.20 33.58
N ASP A 28 12.54 -14.15 32.90
CA ASP A 28 12.57 -13.55 31.58
C ASP A 28 11.77 -14.43 30.60
N SER A 29 10.58 -13.98 30.30
CA SER A 29 9.67 -14.62 29.35
C SER A 29 9.67 -13.92 27.99
N THR A 30 10.61 -13.00 27.74
CA THR A 30 10.66 -12.16 26.54
C THR A 30 10.74 -13.01 25.28
N ALA A 31 11.60 -14.04 25.27
CA ALA A 31 11.72 -14.95 24.12
C ALA A 31 10.41 -15.68 23.82
N THR A 32 9.75 -16.25 24.86
CA THR A 32 8.47 -16.94 24.70
C THR A 32 7.37 -15.99 24.20
N HIS A 33 7.34 -14.76 24.71
CA HIS A 33 6.37 -13.76 24.27
C HIS A 33 6.66 -13.29 22.84
N LEU A 34 7.94 -13.21 22.46
CA LEU A 34 8.34 -12.87 21.09
C LEU A 34 7.89 -13.96 20.11
N ASP A 35 8.13 -15.22 20.42
CA ASP A 35 7.68 -16.34 19.59
C ASP A 35 6.15 -16.35 19.43
N GLU A 36 5.41 -16.15 20.54
CA GLU A 36 3.94 -16.03 20.50
C GLU A 36 3.48 -14.84 19.66
N PHE A 37 4.15 -13.70 19.79
CA PHE A 37 3.85 -12.48 19.05
C PHE A 37 4.11 -12.63 17.55
N VAL A 38 5.27 -13.18 17.17
CA VAL A 38 5.64 -13.45 15.78
C VAL A 38 4.70 -14.47 15.14
N ALA A 39 4.42 -15.58 15.85
CA ALA A 39 3.48 -16.59 15.37
C ALA A 39 2.05 -16.05 15.18
N TRP A 40 1.62 -15.11 16.02
CA TRP A 40 0.34 -14.42 15.83
C TRP A 40 0.40 -13.42 14.67
N LEU A 41 1.47 -12.61 14.57
CA LEU A 41 1.61 -11.54 13.56
C LEU A 41 1.66 -12.10 12.14
N LEU A 42 2.36 -13.23 11.95
CA LEU A 42 2.50 -13.90 10.66
C LEU A 42 1.41 -14.97 10.40
N GLY A 43 0.61 -15.27 11.42
CA GLY A 43 -0.43 -16.29 11.34
C GLY A 43 -1.82 -15.69 11.06
N GLN A 44 -2.82 -16.58 10.97
CA GLN A 44 -4.21 -16.21 10.73
C GLN A 44 -5.06 -16.15 12.00
N ARG A 45 -4.44 -16.29 13.20
CA ARG A 45 -5.16 -16.32 14.47
C ARG A 45 -5.62 -14.93 14.89
N ARG A 46 -6.86 -14.82 15.35
CA ARG A 46 -7.35 -13.58 15.97
C ARG A 46 -6.77 -13.44 17.40
N GLN A 47 -6.64 -12.21 17.90
CA GLN A 47 -6.13 -11.97 19.25
C GLN A 47 -6.94 -12.65 20.35
N VAL A 48 -8.24 -12.86 20.14
CA VAL A 48 -9.12 -13.53 21.10
C VAL A 48 -8.87 -15.03 21.19
N ASP A 49 -8.26 -15.62 20.17
CA ASP A 49 -8.03 -17.06 20.06
C ASP A 49 -6.63 -17.46 20.58
N VAL A 50 -5.80 -16.49 21.02
CA VAL A 50 -4.49 -16.77 21.63
C VAL A 50 -4.59 -16.96 23.15
N PRO A 51 -3.67 -17.71 23.78
CA PRO A 51 -3.70 -17.98 25.22
C PRO A 51 -3.81 -16.70 26.06
N GLY A 52 -4.76 -16.68 26.98
CA GLY A 52 -5.05 -15.54 27.85
C GLY A 52 -5.92 -14.45 27.22
N GLY A 53 -6.44 -14.67 26.00
CA GLY A 53 -7.36 -13.77 25.31
C GLY A 53 -6.76 -12.41 24.96
N GLY A 54 -7.53 -11.57 24.25
CA GLY A 54 -7.06 -10.35 23.65
C GLY A 54 -6.38 -9.32 24.58
N ARG A 55 -6.88 -9.14 25.81
CA ARG A 55 -6.30 -8.15 26.75
C ARG A 55 -4.94 -8.59 27.30
N SER A 56 -4.84 -9.83 27.79
CA SER A 56 -3.60 -10.37 28.36
C SER A 56 -2.53 -10.48 27.27
N PHE A 57 -2.89 -10.95 26.10
CA PHE A 57 -2.00 -11.00 24.94
C PHE A 57 -1.46 -9.60 24.59
N ARG A 58 -2.33 -8.59 24.41
CA ARG A 58 -1.88 -7.22 24.11
C ARG A 58 -0.91 -6.68 25.13
N ARG A 59 -1.19 -6.88 26.43
CA ARG A 59 -0.30 -6.42 27.51
C ARG A 59 1.07 -7.09 27.47
N ARG A 60 1.13 -8.40 27.16
CA ARG A 60 2.40 -9.13 27.02
C ARG A 60 3.19 -8.67 25.81
N CYS A 61 2.51 -8.38 24.72
CA CYS A 61 3.12 -8.01 23.44
C CYS A 61 3.41 -6.50 23.31
N GLU A 62 2.88 -5.66 24.22
CA GLU A 62 3.07 -4.20 24.16
C GLU A 62 4.55 -3.79 24.07
N PRO A 63 5.48 -4.32 24.88
CA PRO A 63 6.90 -3.99 24.75
C PRO A 63 7.52 -4.48 23.43
N LEU A 64 6.96 -5.54 22.83
CA LEU A 64 7.49 -6.15 21.60
C LEU A 64 7.24 -5.29 20.37
N TRP A 65 6.23 -4.41 20.39
CA TRP A 65 6.01 -3.42 19.34
C TRP A 65 7.13 -2.38 19.22
N GLN A 66 7.96 -2.25 20.26
CA GLN A 66 9.15 -1.40 20.25
C GLN A 66 10.35 -2.08 19.58
N LEU A 67 10.31 -3.42 19.47
CA LEU A 67 11.28 -4.21 18.72
C LEU A 67 10.96 -4.15 17.22
N TRP A 68 10.84 -2.94 16.67
CA TRP A 68 10.54 -2.76 15.26
C TRP A 68 11.72 -3.29 14.43
N PRO A 69 11.52 -4.34 13.62
CA PRO A 69 12.60 -4.83 12.79
C PRO A 69 12.95 -3.75 11.77
N PHE A 70 14.22 -3.39 11.68
CA PHE A 70 14.68 -2.52 10.62
C PHE A 70 14.51 -3.24 9.28
N SER A 71 13.95 -2.54 8.30
CA SER A 71 13.92 -3.03 6.94
C SER A 71 15.37 -3.30 6.49
N PRO A 72 15.69 -4.47 5.92
CA PRO A 72 17.05 -4.77 5.46
C PRO A 72 17.47 -3.80 4.33
N ILE A 73 18.77 -3.77 4.05
CA ILE A 73 19.29 -3.17 2.82
C ILE A 73 19.27 -4.28 1.77
N ILE A 74 18.66 -4.01 0.63
CA ILE A 74 18.51 -4.94 -0.48
C ILE A 74 19.34 -4.41 -1.65
N ASP A 75 20.49 -5.03 -1.87
CA ASP A 75 21.41 -4.68 -2.97
C ASP A 75 21.08 -5.46 -4.25
N GLU A 76 20.24 -6.49 -4.17
CA GLU A 76 19.76 -7.22 -5.33
C GLU A 76 18.87 -6.35 -6.20
N VAL A 77 19.20 -6.30 -7.51
CA VAL A 77 18.40 -5.57 -8.51
C VAL A 77 17.28 -6.47 -9.00
N HIS A 78 16.05 -6.09 -8.72
CA HIS A 78 14.86 -6.80 -9.20
C HIS A 78 14.37 -6.20 -10.51
N ASP A 79 13.81 -7.04 -11.40
CA ASP A 79 13.20 -6.55 -12.63
C ASP A 79 11.95 -5.72 -12.34
N VAL A 80 11.14 -6.16 -11.35
CA VAL A 80 9.93 -5.45 -10.95
C VAL A 80 9.78 -5.41 -9.44
N ILE A 81 9.40 -4.23 -8.92
CA ILE A 81 9.01 -4.02 -7.54
C ILE A 81 7.61 -3.38 -7.52
N PHE A 82 6.75 -3.90 -6.67
CA PHE A 82 5.45 -3.30 -6.36
C PHE A 82 5.58 -2.43 -5.12
N VAL A 83 4.99 -1.25 -5.17
CA VAL A 83 4.95 -0.34 -4.02
C VAL A 83 3.52 0.10 -3.73
N ASP A 84 3.15 0.08 -2.45
CA ASP A 84 1.82 0.47 -2.00
C ASP A 84 1.87 1.11 -0.61
N GLY A 85 0.84 1.87 -0.28
CA GLY A 85 0.67 2.52 1.02
C GLY A 85 -0.53 1.96 1.78
N ILE A 86 -0.30 1.26 2.89
CA ILE A 86 -1.37 0.74 3.74
C ILE A 86 -1.70 1.75 4.83
N HIS A 87 -2.89 2.31 4.79
CA HIS A 87 -3.41 3.21 5.82
C HIS A 87 -3.94 2.42 7.02
N LEU A 88 -3.29 2.54 8.17
CA LEU A 88 -3.68 1.88 9.43
C LEU A 88 -4.64 2.71 10.28
N GLY A 89 -5.01 3.90 9.80
CA GLY A 89 -5.90 4.84 10.46
C GLY A 89 -5.45 6.29 10.30
N PRO A 90 -6.10 7.24 10.98
CA PRO A 90 -5.69 8.64 10.94
C PRO A 90 -4.25 8.82 11.46
N GLY A 91 -3.33 9.21 10.61
CA GLY A 91 -1.96 9.51 11.01
C GLY A 91 -1.00 8.31 11.10
N ALA A 92 -1.35 7.17 10.48
CA ALA A 92 -0.43 6.04 10.36
C ALA A 92 -0.54 5.38 8.98
N VAL A 93 0.56 5.37 8.23
CA VAL A 93 0.68 4.74 6.91
C VAL A 93 1.94 3.89 6.89
N VAL A 94 1.82 2.62 6.50
CA VAL A 94 2.95 1.74 6.23
C VAL A 94 3.13 1.65 4.71
N ARG A 95 4.31 2.02 4.24
CA ARG A 95 4.71 1.82 2.84
C ARG A 95 5.40 0.49 2.73
N ILE A 96 5.06 -0.23 1.69
CA ILE A 96 5.61 -1.55 1.43
C ILE A 96 6.21 -1.55 0.03
N ALA A 97 7.38 -2.18 -0.08
CA ALA A 97 7.97 -2.57 -1.34
C ALA A 97 8.09 -4.09 -1.36
N GLN A 98 7.64 -4.72 -2.42
CA GLN A 98 7.60 -6.18 -2.56
C GLN A 98 7.88 -6.62 -4.00
N THR A 99 8.36 -7.84 -4.13
CA THR A 99 8.33 -8.60 -5.38
C THR A 99 7.00 -9.39 -5.46
N PRO A 100 6.73 -10.15 -6.54
CA PRO A 100 5.60 -11.09 -6.54
C PRO A 100 5.65 -12.13 -5.41
N ASP A 101 6.85 -12.45 -4.93
CA ASP A 101 7.09 -13.59 -4.04
C ASP A 101 7.22 -13.18 -2.57
N HIS A 102 7.77 -11.99 -2.27
CA HIS A 102 8.03 -11.58 -0.89
C HIS A 102 8.18 -10.06 -0.70
N VAL A 103 8.04 -9.62 0.54
CA VAL A 103 8.24 -8.23 0.94
C VAL A 103 9.74 -7.94 1.05
N LEU A 104 10.19 -6.91 0.33
CA LEU A 104 11.58 -6.43 0.37
C LEU A 104 11.82 -5.47 1.55
N GLY A 105 10.84 -4.64 1.84
CA GLY A 105 10.97 -3.69 2.92
C GLY A 105 9.69 -2.90 3.19
N TRP A 106 9.70 -2.21 4.32
CA TRP A 106 8.59 -1.36 4.73
C TRP A 106 9.09 -0.12 5.48
N TYR A 107 8.25 0.91 5.50
CA TYR A 107 8.51 2.12 6.27
C TYR A 107 7.20 2.70 6.82
N ALA A 108 7.10 2.82 8.15
CA ALA A 108 5.96 3.42 8.81
C ALA A 108 6.14 4.93 8.97
N ALA A 109 5.11 5.72 8.66
CA ALA A 109 5.11 7.15 8.83
C ALA A 109 3.70 7.68 9.17
N ARG A 110 3.64 8.92 9.65
CA ARG A 110 2.35 9.57 9.97
C ARG A 110 1.53 9.94 8.73
N SER A 111 2.17 10.18 7.62
CA SER A 111 1.51 10.60 6.38
C SER A 111 2.29 10.13 5.16
N GLU A 112 1.60 10.03 4.04
CA GLU A 112 2.17 9.66 2.77
C GLU A 112 2.87 10.87 2.12
N ASN A 113 4.15 11.04 2.42
CA ASN A 113 4.99 12.10 1.87
C ASN A 113 6.24 11.55 1.15
N SER A 114 6.93 12.38 0.37
CA SER A 114 8.10 11.94 -0.41
C SER A 114 9.26 11.46 0.46
N ARG A 115 9.50 12.10 1.62
CA ARG A 115 10.61 11.72 2.51
C ARG A 115 10.46 10.29 3.04
N ALA A 116 9.25 9.89 3.33
CA ALA A 116 8.99 8.54 3.82
C ALA A 116 9.11 7.48 2.72
N TRP A 117 8.77 7.83 1.47
CA TRP A 117 9.08 7.01 0.30
C TRP A 117 10.59 6.94 0.06
N GLU A 118 11.30 8.06 0.11
CA GLU A 118 12.75 8.13 -0.02
C GLU A 118 13.46 7.25 1.03
N ALA A 119 12.97 7.28 2.29
CA ALA A 119 13.52 6.45 3.36
C ALA A 119 13.37 4.95 3.11
N LEU A 120 12.27 4.49 2.51
CA LEU A 120 12.09 3.11 2.08
C LEU A 120 12.98 2.79 0.88
N MET A 121 12.90 3.60 -0.16
CA MET A 121 13.54 3.35 -1.45
C MET A 121 15.06 3.39 -1.39
N SER A 122 15.64 4.22 -0.50
CA SER A 122 17.10 4.30 -0.29
C SER A 122 17.72 3.01 0.28
N ARG A 123 16.89 2.07 0.74
CA ARG A 123 17.32 0.77 1.27
C ARG A 123 17.20 -0.37 0.26
N ILE A 124 16.70 -0.08 -0.94
CA ILE A 124 16.40 -1.08 -1.97
C ILE A 124 17.04 -0.62 -3.27
N ALA A 125 17.78 -1.51 -3.93
CA ALA A 125 18.39 -1.22 -5.23
C ALA A 125 17.30 -0.82 -6.26
N PRO A 126 17.56 0.17 -7.14
CA PRO A 126 16.60 0.59 -8.15
C PRO A 126 16.16 -0.57 -9.06
N PRO A 127 14.86 -0.88 -9.15
CA PRO A 127 14.36 -1.90 -10.08
C PRO A 127 14.35 -1.40 -11.52
N ALA A 128 14.22 -2.31 -12.49
CA ALA A 128 13.97 -1.94 -13.87
C ALA A 128 12.57 -1.30 -14.04
N LEU A 129 11.55 -1.87 -13.38
CA LEU A 129 10.16 -1.38 -13.37
C LEU A 129 9.63 -1.30 -11.96
N VAL A 130 8.90 -0.23 -11.64
CA VAL A 130 8.10 -0.14 -10.41
C VAL A 130 6.62 0.01 -10.74
N VAL A 131 5.79 -0.82 -10.12
CA VAL A 131 4.32 -0.74 -10.22
C VAL A 131 3.77 -0.04 -8.98
N THR A 132 2.98 1.02 -9.19
CA THR A 132 2.50 1.88 -8.09
C THR A 132 1.07 2.38 -8.32
N ASP A 133 0.38 2.71 -7.24
CA ASP A 133 -0.88 3.46 -7.28
C ASP A 133 -0.70 4.94 -7.67
N GLY A 134 0.53 5.48 -7.58
CA GLY A 134 1.00 6.75 -8.13
C GLY A 134 0.71 8.01 -7.33
N GLY A 135 0.82 7.97 -6.05
CA GLY A 135 0.80 9.16 -5.21
C GLY A 135 1.90 10.18 -5.59
N SER A 136 1.63 11.48 -5.41
CA SER A 136 2.60 12.55 -5.72
C SER A 136 3.88 12.46 -4.88
N GLY A 137 3.76 11.97 -3.64
CA GLY A 137 4.90 11.71 -2.76
C GLY A 137 5.81 10.63 -3.33
N PHE A 138 5.25 9.53 -3.83
CA PHE A 138 6.02 8.48 -4.50
C PHE A 138 6.69 9.01 -5.78
N ALA A 139 5.97 9.70 -6.64
CA ALA A 139 6.52 10.19 -7.90
C ALA A 139 7.74 11.09 -7.69
N LYS A 140 7.71 11.96 -6.66
CA LYS A 140 8.86 12.79 -6.27
C LYS A 140 10.03 11.95 -5.76
N ALA A 141 9.76 11.00 -4.87
CA ALA A 141 10.78 10.11 -4.32
C ALA A 141 11.43 9.24 -5.40
N CYS A 142 10.62 8.69 -6.31
CA CYS A 142 11.10 7.86 -7.42
C CYS A 142 12.08 8.64 -8.31
N LYS A 143 11.75 9.88 -8.66
CA LYS A 143 12.65 10.75 -9.43
C LYS A 143 13.98 11.02 -8.70
N ASN A 144 13.96 11.12 -7.37
CA ASN A 144 15.14 11.43 -6.58
C ASN A 144 16.04 10.21 -6.33
N ILE A 145 15.43 9.05 -6.00
CA ILE A 145 16.16 7.85 -5.53
C ILE A 145 16.32 6.80 -6.63
N TRP A 146 15.31 6.63 -7.51
CA TRP A 146 15.32 5.67 -8.61
C TRP A 146 15.13 6.35 -9.98
N PRO A 147 16.02 7.28 -10.38
CA PRO A 147 15.82 8.14 -11.58
C PRO A 147 15.75 7.36 -12.89
N THR A 148 16.34 6.17 -12.94
CA THR A 148 16.38 5.30 -14.13
C THR A 148 15.26 4.27 -14.16
N THR A 149 14.55 4.07 -13.04
CA THR A 149 13.47 3.11 -12.92
C THR A 149 12.25 3.57 -13.74
N ARG A 150 11.71 2.67 -14.54
CA ARG A 150 10.47 2.92 -15.28
C ARG A 150 9.26 2.74 -14.38
N VAL A 151 8.24 3.56 -14.59
CA VAL A 151 7.06 3.57 -13.72
C VAL A 151 5.86 3.05 -14.48
N GLN A 152 5.19 2.05 -13.93
CA GLN A 152 3.89 1.54 -14.34
C GLN A 152 2.83 1.96 -13.32
N ARG A 153 1.76 2.56 -13.78
CA ARG A 153 0.56 2.77 -12.96
C ARG A 153 -0.22 1.47 -12.85
N CYS A 154 -0.50 1.05 -11.63
CA CYS A 154 -1.32 -0.12 -11.39
C CYS A 154 -2.67 0.01 -12.14
N THR A 155 -2.93 -0.90 -13.09
CA THR A 155 -4.15 -0.89 -13.91
C THR A 155 -5.39 -1.13 -13.05
N PHE A 156 -5.27 -1.94 -11.99
CA PHE A 156 -6.37 -2.13 -11.03
C PHE A 156 -6.74 -0.83 -10.31
N HIS A 157 -5.77 -0.03 -9.87
CA HIS A 157 -6.04 1.27 -9.27
C HIS A 157 -6.62 2.27 -10.28
N ALA A 158 -6.17 2.23 -11.53
CA ALA A 158 -6.79 3.02 -12.61
C ALA A 158 -8.25 2.62 -12.83
N TYR A 159 -8.56 1.33 -12.87
CA TYR A 159 -9.93 0.81 -12.91
C TYR A 159 -10.74 1.25 -11.68
N CYS A 160 -10.18 1.17 -10.47
CA CYS A 160 -10.87 1.61 -9.26
C CYS A 160 -11.28 3.09 -9.32
N ARG A 161 -10.44 3.95 -9.93
CA ARG A 161 -10.79 5.37 -10.18
C ARG A 161 -11.93 5.53 -11.16
N ILE A 162 -11.95 4.76 -12.25
CA ILE A 162 -13.07 4.71 -13.18
C ILE A 162 -14.34 4.27 -12.44
N ARG A 163 -14.29 3.16 -11.70
CA ARG A 163 -15.41 2.62 -10.94
C ARG A 163 -15.96 3.63 -9.91
N GLN A 164 -15.10 4.38 -9.24
CA GLN A 164 -15.52 5.44 -8.32
C GLN A 164 -16.26 6.57 -9.05
N ALA A 165 -15.86 6.90 -10.28
CA ALA A 165 -16.49 7.94 -11.08
C ALA A 165 -17.84 7.50 -11.66
N THR A 166 -17.94 6.25 -12.13
CA THR A 166 -19.12 5.70 -12.82
C THR A 166 -20.08 4.97 -11.90
N THR A 167 -19.64 4.51 -10.71
CA THR A 167 -20.30 3.52 -9.83
C THR A 167 -20.23 2.09 -10.43
N THR A 168 -20.73 1.09 -9.68
CA THR A 168 -20.79 -0.31 -10.13
C THR A 168 -22.05 -0.62 -10.97
N ARG A 169 -23.03 0.26 -10.97
CA ARG A 169 -24.30 0.16 -11.71
C ARG A 169 -24.62 1.49 -12.37
N PRO A 170 -23.83 1.92 -13.36
CA PRO A 170 -24.01 3.22 -13.99
C PRO A 170 -25.34 3.31 -14.75
N LYS A 171 -26.03 4.43 -14.60
CA LYS A 171 -27.32 4.69 -15.29
C LYS A 171 -27.13 5.52 -16.56
N LEU A 172 -26.13 6.41 -16.57
CA LEU A 172 -25.85 7.26 -17.73
C LEU A 172 -25.06 6.45 -18.76
N GLU A 173 -25.40 6.57 -20.04
CA GLU A 173 -24.75 5.86 -21.13
C GLU A 173 -23.24 6.13 -21.19
N ALA A 174 -22.83 7.42 -21.03
CA ALA A 174 -21.42 7.78 -20.94
C ALA A 174 -20.69 7.06 -19.81
N SER A 175 -21.35 6.88 -18.66
CA SER A 175 -20.79 6.16 -17.52
C SER A 175 -20.74 4.66 -17.75
N GLN A 176 -21.73 4.08 -18.44
CA GLN A 176 -21.77 2.66 -18.80
C GLN A 176 -20.60 2.31 -19.73
N HIS A 177 -20.38 3.12 -20.75
CA HIS A 177 -19.28 2.94 -21.70
C HIS A 177 -17.91 3.10 -21.02
N LEU A 178 -17.73 4.12 -20.17
CA LEU A 178 -16.47 4.29 -19.43
C LEU A 178 -16.22 3.15 -18.45
N TYR A 179 -17.25 2.65 -17.80
CA TYR A 179 -17.15 1.49 -16.89
C TYR A 179 -16.70 0.22 -17.63
N ALA A 180 -17.29 -0.04 -18.82
CA ALA A 180 -16.90 -1.16 -19.66
C ALA A 180 -15.42 -1.03 -20.11
N LEU A 181 -14.98 0.16 -20.53
CA LEU A 181 -13.56 0.44 -20.84
C LEU A 181 -12.66 0.19 -19.61
N GLY A 182 -13.13 0.55 -18.42
CA GLY A 182 -12.40 0.27 -17.19
C GLY A 182 -12.23 -1.23 -16.94
N GLN A 183 -13.24 -2.04 -17.20
CA GLN A 183 -13.16 -3.50 -17.10
C GLN A 183 -12.19 -4.08 -18.14
N GLN A 184 -12.28 -3.63 -19.38
CA GLN A 184 -11.38 -4.04 -20.46
C GLN A 184 -9.91 -3.72 -20.17
N LEU A 185 -9.63 -2.59 -19.48
CA LEU A 185 -8.27 -2.22 -19.08
C LEU A 185 -7.56 -3.29 -18.26
N LEU A 186 -8.29 -4.08 -17.49
CA LEU A 186 -7.74 -5.15 -16.65
C LEU A 186 -7.31 -6.39 -17.46
N HIS A 187 -7.77 -6.49 -18.71
CA HIS A 187 -7.52 -7.62 -19.61
C HIS A 187 -6.60 -7.27 -20.77
N VAL A 188 -5.95 -6.11 -20.72
CA VAL A 188 -4.95 -5.71 -21.72
C VAL A 188 -3.68 -6.51 -21.46
N GLU A 189 -3.35 -7.47 -22.33
CA GLU A 189 -2.19 -8.34 -22.21
C GLU A 189 -1.09 -8.02 -23.23
N GLY A 190 -1.47 -7.43 -24.36
CA GLY A 190 -0.58 -7.14 -25.47
C GLY A 190 -0.62 -5.68 -25.95
N ARG A 191 0.28 -5.35 -26.86
CA ARG A 191 0.33 -4.00 -27.46
C ARG A 191 -0.86 -3.72 -28.35
N GLU A 192 -1.33 -4.72 -29.08
CA GLU A 192 -2.50 -4.61 -29.93
C GLU A 192 -3.72 -4.28 -29.07
N ASP A 193 -3.94 -5.02 -27.97
CA ASP A 193 -5.02 -4.74 -27.00
C ASP A 193 -4.91 -3.31 -26.43
N ALA A 194 -3.69 -2.88 -26.11
CA ALA A 194 -3.45 -1.52 -25.60
C ALA A 194 -3.79 -0.44 -26.64
N GLN A 195 -3.47 -0.67 -27.92
CA GLN A 195 -3.81 0.24 -29.00
C GLN A 195 -5.33 0.28 -29.24
N GLU A 196 -5.99 -0.88 -29.26
CA GLU A 196 -7.45 -0.98 -29.36
C GLU A 196 -8.12 -0.26 -28.18
N TRP A 197 -7.63 -0.50 -26.97
CA TRP A 197 -8.17 0.15 -25.78
C TRP A 197 -8.00 1.68 -25.85
N ILE A 198 -6.83 2.17 -26.24
CA ILE A 198 -6.57 3.62 -26.41
C ILE A 198 -7.52 4.20 -27.47
N GLY A 199 -7.69 3.52 -28.61
CA GLY A 199 -8.61 3.94 -29.68
C GLY A 199 -10.05 4.01 -29.19
N ALA A 200 -10.52 2.98 -28.50
CA ALA A 200 -11.87 2.94 -27.91
C ALA A 200 -12.07 4.04 -26.85
N TYR A 201 -11.06 4.30 -26.02
CA TYR A 201 -11.11 5.39 -25.04
C TYR A 201 -11.13 6.77 -25.70
N GLN A 202 -10.34 6.98 -26.76
CA GLN A 202 -10.37 8.23 -27.54
C GLN A 202 -11.73 8.42 -28.23
N GLY A 203 -12.30 7.36 -28.78
CA GLY A 203 -13.67 7.36 -29.32
C GLY A 203 -14.72 7.74 -28.26
N TRP A 204 -14.57 7.21 -27.04
CA TRP A 204 -15.41 7.62 -25.92
C TRP A 204 -15.27 9.12 -25.59
N CYS A 205 -14.04 9.64 -25.54
CA CYS A 205 -13.79 11.05 -25.29
C CYS A 205 -14.46 11.94 -26.36
N ALA A 206 -14.32 11.61 -27.63
CA ALA A 206 -14.89 12.37 -28.74
C ALA A 206 -16.43 12.30 -28.73
N ARG A 207 -17.01 11.11 -28.53
CA ARG A 207 -18.47 10.92 -28.49
C ARG A 207 -19.15 11.74 -27.39
N TRP A 208 -18.50 11.84 -26.21
CA TRP A 208 -19.08 12.44 -25.03
C TRP A 208 -18.52 13.83 -24.70
N GLU A 209 -17.79 14.47 -25.63
CA GLU A 209 -17.14 15.76 -25.39
C GLU A 209 -18.14 16.83 -24.93
N GLY A 210 -19.19 17.07 -25.71
CA GLY A 210 -20.22 18.07 -25.36
C GLY A 210 -20.93 17.78 -24.03
N PHE A 211 -21.24 16.50 -23.78
CA PHE A 211 -21.84 16.07 -22.50
C PHE A 211 -20.90 16.34 -21.30
N LEU A 212 -19.62 16.13 -21.47
CA LEU A 212 -18.62 16.37 -20.41
C LEU A 212 -18.31 17.85 -20.20
N GLU A 213 -18.64 18.70 -21.16
CA GLU A 213 -18.50 20.16 -21.06
C GLU A 213 -19.70 20.87 -20.47
N GLU A 214 -20.81 20.16 -20.27
CA GLU A 214 -21.99 20.70 -19.61
C GLU A 214 -21.66 21.24 -18.22
N LYS A 215 -22.18 22.45 -17.93
CA LYS A 215 -21.96 23.14 -16.65
C LYS A 215 -23.28 23.48 -16.00
N THR A 216 -23.31 23.32 -14.69
CA THR A 216 -24.43 23.70 -13.83
C THR A 216 -24.02 24.90 -12.98
N ARG A 217 -24.95 25.85 -12.83
CA ARG A 217 -24.75 27.04 -11.96
C ARG A 217 -24.90 26.61 -10.50
N ARG A 218 -23.92 26.90 -9.68
CA ARG A 218 -23.98 26.67 -8.24
C ARG A 218 -24.82 27.72 -7.51
N PRO A 219 -25.32 27.42 -6.31
CA PRO A 219 -26.09 28.39 -5.49
C PRO A 219 -25.29 29.65 -5.16
N ASP A 220 -23.95 29.57 -5.08
CA ASP A 220 -23.04 30.70 -4.84
C ASP A 220 -22.76 31.56 -6.09
N GLY A 221 -23.43 31.24 -7.20
CA GLY A 221 -23.28 31.94 -8.50
C GLY A 221 -22.10 31.44 -9.36
N GLY A 222 -21.28 30.53 -8.84
CA GLY A 222 -20.19 29.88 -9.61
C GLY A 222 -20.70 28.83 -10.60
N TRP A 223 -19.79 28.34 -11.44
CA TRP A 223 -20.08 27.26 -12.39
C TRP A 223 -19.27 26.01 -12.00
N GLU A 224 -19.88 24.84 -12.16
CA GLU A 224 -19.22 23.55 -12.02
C GLU A 224 -19.60 22.62 -13.18
N TYR A 225 -18.77 21.62 -13.47
CA TYR A 225 -19.14 20.60 -14.44
C TYR A 225 -20.30 19.76 -13.92
N THR A 226 -21.37 19.65 -14.69
CA THR A 226 -22.54 18.81 -14.39
C THR A 226 -22.11 17.36 -14.14
N HIS A 227 -21.13 16.89 -14.93
CA HIS A 227 -20.61 15.54 -14.89
C HIS A 227 -19.16 15.48 -14.33
N GLU A 228 -18.89 16.25 -13.27
CA GLU A 228 -17.54 16.46 -12.73
C GLU A 228 -16.78 15.17 -12.45
N ARG A 229 -17.46 14.13 -11.96
CA ARG A 229 -16.81 12.83 -11.67
C ARG A 229 -16.23 12.19 -12.92
N LEU A 230 -16.96 12.20 -14.04
CA LEU A 230 -16.50 11.70 -15.34
C LEU A 230 -15.39 12.56 -15.92
N VAL A 231 -15.50 13.88 -15.80
CA VAL A 231 -14.46 14.83 -16.23
C VAL A 231 -13.15 14.57 -15.47
N ARG A 232 -13.21 14.36 -14.18
CA ARG A 232 -12.03 14.00 -13.36
C ARG A 232 -11.42 12.67 -13.78
N ALA A 233 -12.25 11.65 -14.06
CA ALA A 233 -11.77 10.34 -14.53
C ALA A 233 -11.10 10.48 -15.89
N ARG A 234 -11.72 11.18 -16.87
CA ARG A 234 -11.13 11.49 -18.16
C ARG A 234 -9.78 12.19 -18.03
N ASN A 235 -9.71 13.25 -17.24
CA ASN A 235 -8.48 14.02 -17.05
C ASN A 235 -7.36 13.17 -16.42
N SER A 236 -7.71 12.29 -15.49
CA SER A 236 -6.75 11.34 -14.90
C SER A 236 -6.21 10.36 -15.93
N LEU A 237 -7.07 9.73 -16.72
CA LEU A 237 -6.66 8.79 -17.77
C LEU A 237 -5.83 9.49 -18.85
N ASN A 238 -6.27 10.66 -19.33
CA ASN A 238 -5.51 11.46 -20.30
C ASN A 238 -4.10 11.79 -19.79
N LYS A 239 -3.96 12.08 -18.48
CA LYS A 239 -2.65 12.31 -17.88
C LYS A 239 -1.78 11.05 -17.91
N LEU A 240 -2.33 9.90 -17.55
CA LEU A 240 -1.59 8.62 -17.54
C LEU A 240 -1.14 8.22 -18.94
N ILE A 241 -2.01 8.37 -19.95
CA ILE A 241 -1.71 8.06 -21.36
C ILE A 241 -0.61 8.99 -21.88
N ARG A 242 -0.76 10.32 -21.68
CA ARG A 242 0.25 11.31 -22.12
C ARG A 242 1.61 11.12 -21.48
N GLN A 243 1.66 10.62 -20.23
CA GLN A 243 2.89 10.35 -19.52
C GLN A 243 3.48 8.97 -19.81
N GLY A 244 2.80 8.14 -20.62
CA GLY A 244 3.23 6.79 -20.95
C GLY A 244 3.26 5.84 -19.73
N LEU A 245 2.44 6.11 -18.69
CA LEU A 245 2.48 5.37 -17.44
C LEU A 245 1.48 4.21 -17.36
N LEU A 246 0.56 4.10 -18.31
CA LEU A 246 -0.53 3.12 -18.25
C LEU A 246 -0.14 1.76 -18.83
N PHE A 247 0.76 1.74 -19.81
CA PHE A 247 1.16 0.55 -20.56
C PHE A 247 2.69 0.38 -20.61
N THR A 248 3.41 0.86 -19.61
CA THR A 248 4.88 0.73 -19.49
C THR A 248 5.31 -0.74 -19.45
N TYR A 249 4.47 -1.62 -18.88
CA TYR A 249 4.72 -3.06 -18.78
C TYR A 249 4.74 -3.77 -20.15
N LEU A 250 4.21 -3.14 -21.20
CA LEU A 250 4.21 -3.67 -22.58
C LEU A 250 5.38 -3.18 -23.44
N ASP A 251 6.38 -2.56 -22.84
CA ASP A 251 7.54 -2.08 -23.60
C ASP A 251 8.33 -3.23 -24.21
N LEU A 252 8.78 -3.06 -25.47
CA LEU A 252 9.55 -4.07 -26.20
C LEU A 252 10.93 -4.36 -25.60
N THR A 253 11.43 -3.50 -24.73
CA THR A 253 12.73 -3.71 -24.07
C THR A 253 12.68 -4.79 -22.98
N TRP A 254 11.49 -5.22 -22.57
CA TRP A 254 11.35 -6.28 -21.60
C TRP A 254 11.60 -7.65 -22.26
N THR A 255 12.47 -8.45 -21.64
CA THR A 255 12.76 -9.82 -22.10
C THR A 255 11.73 -10.84 -21.65
N ARG A 256 10.83 -10.44 -20.74
CA ARG A 256 9.73 -11.25 -20.20
C ARG A 256 8.48 -10.39 -20.01
N GLN A 257 7.33 -11.04 -19.87
CA GLN A 257 6.09 -10.36 -19.52
C GLN A 257 6.20 -9.68 -18.15
N MET A 258 5.94 -8.39 -18.10
CA MET A 258 5.97 -7.60 -16.88
C MET A 258 4.54 -7.42 -16.34
N PRO A 259 4.35 -7.41 -15.01
CA PRO A 259 3.02 -7.23 -14.43
C PRO A 259 2.54 -5.78 -14.52
N ALA A 260 1.22 -5.64 -14.64
CA ALA A 260 0.53 -4.35 -14.75
C ALA A 260 -0.15 -3.89 -13.45
N THR A 261 -0.25 -4.77 -12.46
CA THR A 261 -1.03 -4.55 -11.23
C THR A 261 -0.28 -4.99 -9.99
N THR A 262 -0.59 -4.36 -8.87
CA THR A 262 -0.10 -4.72 -7.53
C THR A 262 -0.95 -5.80 -6.84
N ASN A 263 -2.01 -6.25 -7.48
CA ASN A 263 -2.93 -7.28 -6.96
C ASN A 263 -2.89 -8.52 -7.83
#